data_a08d1df42f1b4a22af30ede0c40b5160
#
_entry.id   a08d1df42f1b4a22af30ede0c40b5160
#
_cell.length_a   1.000
_cell.length_b   1.000
_cell.length_c   1.000
_cell.angle_alpha   90.00
_cell.angle_beta   90.00
_cell.angle_gamma   90.00
#
_symmetry.space_group_name_H-M   'P 1'
#
loop_
_entity.id
_entity.type
_entity.pdbx_description
1 polymer ?
#
loop_
_entity_poly.entity_id
_entity_poly.type
_entity_poly.pdbx_seq_one_letter_code
_entity_poly.pdbx_strand_id
1 'polypeptide(L)'
;MMKPVLTTIAVAALAACGDREVVVGEDYQRVLDPLAREIDKLDVLFVIDTSGSMQPEQQALVDAAGTRLFSQLEQDLGGLPDLHVAVITTDVVIARPGVPGCLSEDLRDNGRFRVGLDTIGCPGIDGRYLIDEDDGVGGRRRNYQGTLAEAFTCAASLEIGSGCGFEHPLEAARRAFDGRHPDQLDFLRSEAMLLVVFVTDEDDCSASSGELFADPTAGLDSPLGPRTSFRCFEFGVVCDGDQPRVFGEKSGCRPRDDSPYLTPIESYRDFLAGLKPDPSLVMVTGMYAPPTPVVVGQEPTGVVRPDFPALQPTCVAPATGVEATPAIRLDALVQQFPSRFVFESMCESEMSQRLYRIARSTAGVMSRSPCLLGNVDITTTTERCRAFDVAPDGSQRVLSGCRTANEQGCFHVGPSQTCGYTPHGVAARYRGTLAAGHRLVVDCLAPVGR
;
A
#
# COMPACT_ATOMS: atom_id res chain seq x y z
N MET A 1 -70.73 40.34 16.14
CA MET A 1 -69.76 40.77 15.12
C MET A 1 -68.54 41.29 15.84
N MET A 2 -67.56 40.42 16.08
CA MET A 2 -66.28 40.82 16.74
C MET A 2 -65.20 40.82 15.67
N LYS A 3 -64.53 41.95 15.49
CA LYS A 3 -63.38 42.07 14.61
C LYS A 3 -62.13 41.59 15.36
N PRO A 4 -61.21 40.83 14.77
CA PRO A 4 -59.92 40.55 15.40
C PRO A 4 -58.96 41.71 15.18
N VAL A 5 -58.25 42.07 16.23
CA VAL A 5 -57.12 42.98 16.24
C VAL A 5 -55.86 42.20 15.80
N LEU A 6 -55.27 42.62 14.68
CA LEU A 6 -53.96 42.13 14.27
C LEU A 6 -52.88 42.90 15.01
N THR A 7 -52.12 42.21 15.85
CA THR A 7 -50.91 42.75 16.47
C THR A 7 -49.72 42.42 15.57
N THR A 8 -49.13 43.44 14.96
CA THR A 8 -47.93 43.31 14.13
C THR A 8 -46.73 43.29 15.06
N ILE A 9 -46.04 42.16 15.12
CA ILE A 9 -44.73 42.07 15.79
C ILE A 9 -43.66 42.39 14.74
N ALA A 10 -42.96 43.49 14.91
CA ALA A 10 -41.80 43.88 14.14
C ALA A 10 -40.58 43.07 14.67
N VAL A 11 -40.12 42.14 13.86
CA VAL A 11 -38.82 41.43 14.10
C VAL A 11 -37.72 42.30 13.49
N ALA A 12 -36.90 42.88 14.31
CA ALA A 12 -35.70 43.55 13.87
C ALA A 12 -34.66 42.49 13.51
N ALA A 13 -34.39 42.33 12.20
CA ALA A 13 -33.31 41.51 11.69
C ALA A 13 -32.00 42.26 11.87
N LEU A 14 -31.19 41.88 12.84
CA LEU A 14 -29.78 42.21 12.90
C LEU A 14 -29.06 41.44 11.80
N ALA A 15 -28.73 42.09 10.70
CA ALA A 15 -27.82 41.61 9.70
C ALA A 15 -26.40 41.64 10.25
N ALA A 16 -25.94 40.53 10.78
CA ALA A 16 -24.52 40.27 10.94
C ALA A 16 -24.02 39.67 9.62
N CYS A 17 -23.54 40.53 8.73
CA CYS A 17 -22.70 40.12 7.61
C CYS A 17 -21.37 39.62 8.17
N GLY A 18 -21.26 38.33 8.46
CA GLY A 18 -20.01 37.63 8.49
C GLY A 18 -19.99 36.79 7.24
N ASP A 19 -19.09 37.10 6.33
CA ASP A 19 -18.74 36.24 5.22
C ASP A 19 -18.30 34.88 5.81
N ARG A 20 -19.23 33.95 5.90
CA ARG A 20 -18.89 32.53 5.96
C ARG A 20 -18.53 32.14 4.54
N GLU A 21 -17.24 32.22 4.20
CA GLU A 21 -16.71 31.35 3.18
C GLU A 21 -17.24 29.94 3.48
N VAL A 22 -17.96 29.40 2.53
CA VAL A 22 -18.28 27.98 2.50
C VAL A 22 -16.94 27.32 2.24
N VAL A 23 -16.24 26.95 3.29
CA VAL A 23 -15.07 26.09 3.22
C VAL A 23 -15.61 24.76 2.68
N VAL A 24 -15.46 24.57 1.38
CA VAL A 24 -15.56 23.25 0.74
C VAL A 24 -14.61 22.39 1.55
N GLY A 25 -15.10 21.29 2.14
CA GLY A 25 -14.35 20.52 3.13
C GLY A 25 -12.95 20.22 2.61
N GLU A 26 -11.95 20.82 3.25
CA GLU A 26 -10.55 20.54 2.96
C GLU A 26 -10.25 19.12 3.44
N ASP A 27 -9.88 18.23 2.51
CA ASP A 27 -9.54 16.85 2.84
C ASP A 27 -8.16 16.79 3.49
N TYR A 28 -8.16 16.75 4.81
CA TYR A 28 -6.94 16.52 5.59
C TYR A 28 -6.64 15.03 5.66
N GLN A 29 -5.39 14.68 5.36
CA GLN A 29 -4.87 13.33 5.50
C GLN A 29 -3.87 13.25 6.65
N ARG A 30 -3.90 12.14 7.40
CA ARG A 30 -2.89 11.83 8.42
C ARG A 30 -1.55 11.57 7.74
N VAL A 31 -0.52 12.38 8.09
CA VAL A 31 0.82 12.28 7.48
C VAL A 31 1.91 11.99 8.49
N LEU A 32 1.62 12.16 9.77
CA LEU A 32 2.49 11.76 10.87
C LEU A 32 1.63 11.27 12.04
N ASP A 33 1.86 10.05 12.46
CA ASP A 33 1.29 9.44 13.66
C ASP A 33 2.31 8.47 14.27
N PRO A 34 3.29 8.96 15.03
CA PRO A 34 4.34 8.13 15.58
C PRO A 34 3.79 7.03 16.48
N LEU A 35 4.44 5.88 16.49
CA LEU A 35 4.13 4.79 17.43
C LEU A 35 4.18 5.27 18.89
N ALA A 36 3.41 4.63 19.76
CA ALA A 36 3.43 4.94 21.19
C ALA A 36 4.82 4.71 21.81
N ARG A 37 5.57 3.72 21.29
CA ARG A 37 6.94 3.38 21.68
C ARG A 37 7.76 2.97 20.46
N GLU A 38 9.06 2.96 20.59
CA GLU A 38 9.96 2.35 19.60
C GLU A 38 9.74 0.83 19.55
N ILE A 39 9.92 0.25 18.37
CA ILE A 39 9.71 -1.17 18.08
C ILE A 39 11.02 -1.74 17.54
N ASP A 40 11.40 -2.88 18.05
CA ASP A 40 12.62 -3.63 17.69
C ASP A 40 12.33 -4.94 16.96
N LYS A 41 11.07 -5.24 16.66
CA LYS A 41 10.61 -6.45 15.97
C LYS A 41 9.83 -6.10 14.71
N LEU A 42 10.11 -6.83 13.63
CA LEU A 42 9.53 -6.59 12.32
C LEU A 42 9.16 -7.89 11.63
N ASP A 43 7.87 -8.03 11.27
CA ASP A 43 7.35 -9.07 10.41
C ASP A 43 7.20 -8.49 8.99
N VAL A 44 7.87 -9.06 7.99
CA VAL A 44 7.85 -8.56 6.60
C VAL A 44 7.21 -9.59 5.68
N LEU A 45 6.12 -9.20 5.04
CA LEU A 45 5.49 -10.00 3.99
C LEU A 45 5.74 -9.34 2.63
N PHE A 46 6.42 -10.06 1.72
CA PHE A 46 6.46 -9.71 0.31
C PHE A 46 5.36 -10.41 -0.45
N VAL A 47 4.59 -9.65 -1.22
CA VAL A 47 3.57 -10.12 -2.16
C VAL A 47 4.10 -9.83 -3.56
N ILE A 48 4.61 -10.85 -4.24
CA ILE A 48 5.36 -10.70 -5.49
C ILE A 48 4.53 -11.26 -6.63
N ASP A 49 4.28 -10.43 -7.60
CA ASP A 49 3.70 -10.82 -8.88
C ASP A 49 4.70 -11.69 -9.65
N THR A 50 4.21 -12.84 -10.10
CA THR A 50 4.97 -13.84 -10.86
C THR A 50 4.54 -13.95 -12.31
N SER A 51 3.80 -12.97 -12.84
CA SER A 51 3.49 -12.84 -14.27
C SER A 51 4.77 -12.79 -15.10
N GLY A 52 4.67 -13.17 -16.38
CA GLY A 52 5.85 -13.28 -17.27
C GLY A 52 6.57 -11.94 -17.48
N SER A 53 5.86 -10.82 -17.39
CA SER A 53 6.42 -9.45 -17.51
C SER A 53 7.33 -9.10 -16.34
N MET A 54 7.09 -9.65 -15.15
CA MET A 54 7.81 -9.33 -13.92
C MET A 54 9.22 -9.98 -13.82
N GLN A 55 9.63 -10.81 -14.76
CA GLN A 55 10.94 -11.51 -14.69
C GLN A 55 12.12 -10.56 -14.41
N PRO A 56 12.28 -9.41 -15.11
CA PRO A 56 13.39 -8.50 -14.84
C PRO A 56 13.29 -7.81 -13.48
N GLU A 57 12.07 -7.46 -13.02
CA GLU A 57 11.85 -6.83 -11.72
C GLU A 57 12.09 -7.80 -10.56
N GLN A 58 11.70 -9.07 -10.72
CA GLN A 58 11.99 -10.09 -9.72
C GLN A 58 13.50 -10.31 -9.58
N GLN A 59 14.24 -10.40 -10.69
CA GLN A 59 15.69 -10.52 -10.65
C GLN A 59 16.32 -9.30 -9.94
N ALA A 60 15.87 -8.09 -10.27
CA ALA A 60 16.35 -6.87 -9.62
C ALA A 60 16.03 -6.85 -8.10
N LEU A 61 14.86 -7.37 -7.71
CA LEU A 61 14.47 -7.50 -6.30
C LEU A 61 15.40 -8.43 -5.53
N VAL A 62 15.63 -9.64 -6.04
CA VAL A 62 16.49 -10.62 -5.34
C VAL A 62 17.96 -10.17 -5.28
N ASP A 63 18.43 -9.46 -6.28
CA ASP A 63 19.80 -8.93 -6.32
C ASP A 63 20.02 -7.78 -5.33
N ALA A 64 19.00 -6.99 -5.03
CA ALA A 64 19.12 -5.77 -4.26
C ALA A 64 18.62 -5.88 -2.81
N ALA A 65 17.65 -6.74 -2.51
CA ALA A 65 16.96 -6.71 -1.22
C ALA A 65 17.88 -6.95 -0.03
N GLY A 66 18.78 -7.92 -0.11
CA GLY A 66 19.70 -8.22 0.97
C GLY A 66 20.57 -7.02 1.36
N THR A 67 21.08 -6.30 0.37
CA THR A 67 22.03 -5.18 0.57
C THR A 67 21.33 -3.83 0.75
N ARG A 68 20.10 -3.66 0.28
CA ARG A 68 19.43 -2.36 0.29
C ARG A 68 18.29 -2.27 1.28
N LEU A 69 17.58 -3.36 1.55
CA LEU A 69 16.53 -3.36 2.55
C LEU A 69 17.09 -3.70 3.94
N PHE A 70 17.61 -4.90 4.10
CA PHE A 70 18.02 -5.39 5.44
C PHE A 70 19.25 -4.67 6.00
N SER A 71 20.30 -4.45 5.19
CA SER A 71 21.47 -3.70 5.66
C SER A 71 21.14 -2.23 5.96
N GLN A 72 20.19 -1.64 5.26
CA GLN A 72 19.77 -0.27 5.56
C GLN A 72 18.93 -0.20 6.84
N LEU A 73 18.04 -1.16 7.07
CA LEU A 73 17.32 -1.28 8.35
C LEU A 73 18.29 -1.40 9.53
N GLU A 74 19.29 -2.29 9.41
CA GLU A 74 20.34 -2.47 10.42
C GLU A 74 21.09 -1.17 10.71
N GLN A 75 21.47 -0.45 9.67
CA GLN A 75 22.18 0.82 9.80
C GLN A 75 21.35 1.89 10.50
N ASP A 76 20.09 2.06 10.09
CA ASP A 76 19.23 3.13 10.58
C ASP A 76 18.70 2.88 12.00
N LEU A 77 18.55 1.61 12.39
CA LEU A 77 18.10 1.21 13.72
C LEU A 77 19.27 0.98 14.70
N GLY A 78 20.51 1.01 14.21
CA GLY A 78 21.71 0.73 15.03
C GLY A 78 21.93 -0.75 15.37
N GLY A 79 21.19 -1.63 14.70
CA GLY A 79 21.24 -3.09 14.80
C GLY A 79 20.11 -3.71 14.01
N LEU A 80 20.28 -4.96 13.57
CA LEU A 80 19.21 -5.67 12.86
C LEU A 80 18.08 -5.96 13.84
N PRO A 81 16.82 -5.52 13.56
CA PRO A 81 15.68 -5.86 14.42
C PRO A 81 15.44 -7.37 14.42
N ASP A 82 14.62 -7.86 15.35
CA ASP A 82 14.10 -9.22 15.27
C ASP A 82 13.20 -9.35 14.05
N LEU A 83 13.59 -10.21 13.10
CA LEU A 83 12.95 -10.34 11.80
C LEU A 83 12.24 -11.67 11.64
N HIS A 84 11.00 -11.60 11.13
CA HIS A 84 10.36 -12.65 10.36
C HIS A 84 10.15 -12.15 8.93
N VAL A 85 10.55 -12.92 7.92
CA VAL A 85 10.42 -12.52 6.51
C VAL A 85 9.76 -13.64 5.72
N ALA A 86 8.62 -13.35 5.12
CA ALA A 86 7.87 -14.27 4.28
C ALA A 86 7.67 -13.72 2.88
N VAL A 87 7.51 -14.61 1.92
CA VAL A 87 7.22 -14.31 0.51
C VAL A 87 6.00 -15.10 0.08
N ILE A 88 5.08 -14.46 -0.64
CA ILE A 88 3.96 -15.09 -1.34
C ILE A 88 3.89 -14.60 -2.78
N THR A 89 3.20 -15.35 -3.63
CA THR A 89 2.83 -14.90 -4.98
C THR A 89 1.48 -14.18 -4.96
N THR A 90 1.14 -13.53 -6.06
CA THR A 90 -0.19 -12.96 -6.30
C THR A 90 -1.22 -13.99 -6.76
N ASP A 91 -0.80 -15.23 -6.99
CA ASP A 91 -1.67 -16.29 -7.47
C ASP A 91 -2.64 -16.78 -6.40
N VAL A 92 -3.92 -16.77 -6.77
CA VAL A 92 -5.01 -17.21 -5.91
C VAL A 92 -5.91 -18.18 -6.65
N VAL A 93 -6.19 -19.32 -6.01
CA VAL A 93 -7.14 -20.29 -6.55
C VAL A 93 -8.56 -19.72 -6.48
N ILE A 94 -9.11 -19.42 -7.63
CA ILE A 94 -10.52 -19.07 -7.79
C ILE A 94 -11.25 -20.30 -8.33
N ALA A 95 -12.18 -20.83 -7.56
CA ALA A 95 -12.91 -22.07 -7.87
C ALA A 95 -13.79 -21.89 -9.12
N ARG A 96 -13.18 -21.95 -10.32
CA ARG A 96 -13.89 -22.01 -11.58
C ARG A 96 -13.24 -22.92 -12.60
N PRO A 97 -13.95 -23.96 -13.10
CA PRO A 97 -13.47 -24.82 -14.15
C PRO A 97 -13.23 -24.07 -15.47
N GLY A 98 -12.12 -24.34 -16.13
CA GLY A 98 -11.85 -23.89 -17.50
C GLY A 98 -11.05 -22.59 -17.62
N VAL A 99 -10.56 -22.01 -16.52
CA VAL A 99 -9.55 -20.94 -16.55
C VAL A 99 -8.18 -21.60 -16.38
N PRO A 100 -7.31 -21.64 -17.39
CA PRO A 100 -5.98 -22.21 -17.27
C PRO A 100 -5.20 -21.54 -16.12
N GLY A 101 -4.47 -22.33 -15.34
CA GLY A 101 -3.67 -21.82 -14.21
C GLY A 101 -4.44 -21.52 -12.92
N CYS A 102 -5.74 -21.16 -13.00
CA CYS A 102 -6.58 -20.90 -11.84
C CYS A 102 -7.35 -22.12 -11.32
N LEU A 103 -7.04 -23.32 -11.80
CA LEU A 103 -7.82 -24.55 -11.55
C LEU A 103 -7.23 -25.49 -10.54
N SER A 104 -5.96 -25.35 -10.27
CA SER A 104 -5.27 -26.29 -9.44
C SER A 104 -5.58 -25.96 -7.98
N GLU A 105 -6.25 -26.88 -7.27
CA GLU A 105 -6.21 -26.96 -5.81
C GLU A 105 -4.78 -27.30 -5.34
N ASP A 106 -3.82 -27.22 -6.25
CA ASP A 106 -2.42 -27.32 -5.92
C ASP A 106 -2.06 -26.14 -5.04
N LEU A 107 -1.95 -26.43 -3.76
CA LEU A 107 -1.84 -25.50 -2.64
C LEU A 107 -0.49 -24.74 -2.61
N ARG A 108 0.23 -24.68 -3.72
CA ARG A 108 1.54 -24.02 -3.79
C ARG A 108 1.46 -22.52 -3.56
N ASP A 109 0.41 -21.91 -4.07
CA ASP A 109 0.10 -20.50 -3.95
C ASP A 109 -1.10 -20.27 -3.02
N ASN A 110 -1.94 -19.34 -3.28
CA ASN A 110 -3.14 -19.09 -2.47
C ASN A 110 -2.83 -18.50 -1.08
N GLY A 111 -1.83 -17.61 -1.03
CA GLY A 111 -1.36 -16.99 0.22
C GLY A 111 -0.39 -17.87 1.02
N ARG A 112 0.06 -18.99 0.44
CA ARG A 112 1.05 -19.85 1.09
C ARG A 112 2.44 -19.25 1.03
N PHE A 113 3.16 -19.24 2.15
CA PHE A 113 4.54 -18.77 2.19
C PHE A 113 5.44 -19.67 1.34
N ARG A 114 6.25 -19.01 0.51
CA ARG A 114 7.17 -19.64 -0.45
C ARG A 114 8.59 -19.57 0.03
N VAL A 115 9.37 -20.58 -0.29
CA VAL A 115 10.83 -20.62 -0.07
C VAL A 115 11.50 -21.08 -1.35
N GLY A 116 11.61 -20.17 -2.32
CA GLY A 116 12.25 -20.40 -3.61
C GLY A 116 11.40 -21.18 -4.61
N LEU A 117 12.08 -21.75 -5.60
CA LEU A 117 11.48 -22.58 -6.64
C LEU A 117 10.93 -23.89 -6.08
N ASP A 118 9.73 -24.28 -6.47
CA ASP A 118 9.09 -25.53 -6.01
C ASP A 118 9.91 -26.78 -6.25
N THR A 119 10.68 -26.81 -7.34
CA THR A 119 11.45 -27.98 -7.77
C THR A 119 12.78 -28.12 -7.02
N ILE A 120 13.33 -27.03 -6.49
CA ILE A 120 14.67 -27.00 -5.87
C ILE A 120 14.56 -26.68 -4.39
N GLY A 121 13.59 -25.79 -4.00
CA GLY A 121 13.50 -25.22 -2.67
C GLY A 121 14.71 -24.35 -2.34
N CYS A 122 14.88 -24.03 -1.06
CA CYS A 122 16.04 -23.30 -0.54
C CYS A 122 16.78 -24.18 0.45
N PRO A 123 17.83 -24.91 0.01
CA PRO A 123 18.64 -25.72 0.91
C PRO A 123 19.18 -24.85 2.06
N GLY A 124 19.02 -25.34 3.29
CA GLY A 124 19.49 -24.62 4.49
C GLY A 124 18.50 -23.64 5.10
N ILE A 125 17.28 -23.52 4.57
CA ILE A 125 16.15 -22.84 5.25
C ILE A 125 15.25 -23.90 5.87
N ASP A 126 14.98 -23.77 7.17
CA ASP A 126 14.05 -24.63 7.90
C ASP A 126 12.71 -23.90 8.09
N GLY A 127 11.62 -24.49 7.59
CA GLY A 127 10.30 -23.87 7.62
C GLY A 127 9.93 -23.08 6.36
N ARG A 128 8.94 -22.16 6.48
CA ARG A 128 8.34 -21.48 5.33
C ARG A 128 8.60 -19.96 5.29
N TYR A 129 9.26 -19.43 6.28
CA TYR A 129 9.67 -18.03 6.35
C TYR A 129 11.01 -17.93 7.07
N LEU A 130 11.71 -16.84 6.87
CA LEU A 130 13.01 -16.60 7.50
C LEU A 130 12.79 -16.06 8.91
N ILE A 131 13.59 -16.54 9.83
CA ILE A 131 13.68 -16.06 11.21
C ILE A 131 15.11 -15.57 11.46
N ASP A 132 15.27 -14.37 11.94
CA ASP A 132 16.54 -13.80 12.41
C ASP A 132 16.27 -12.92 13.64
N GLU A 133 16.48 -13.45 14.81
CA GLU A 133 16.12 -12.81 16.08
C GLU A 133 17.32 -12.77 17.03
N ASP A 134 17.35 -11.79 17.92
CA ASP A 134 18.32 -11.72 19.02
C ASP A 134 18.14 -12.96 19.92
N ASP A 135 19.23 -13.64 20.25
CA ASP A 135 19.21 -14.82 21.14
C ASP A 135 19.27 -14.46 22.64
N GLY A 136 19.34 -13.16 22.95
CA GLY A 136 19.43 -12.62 24.31
C GLY A 136 20.77 -12.77 24.98
N VAL A 137 21.80 -13.31 24.30
CA VAL A 137 23.15 -13.53 24.82
C VAL A 137 24.21 -12.94 23.90
N GLY A 138 23.82 -12.09 22.94
CA GLY A 138 24.68 -11.36 22.03
C GLY A 138 24.96 -12.07 20.71
N GLY A 139 24.14 -13.07 20.34
CA GLY A 139 24.10 -13.74 19.08
C GLY A 139 22.74 -13.59 18.38
N ARG A 140 22.52 -14.38 17.31
CA ARG A 140 21.26 -14.39 16.57
C ARG A 140 20.74 -15.81 16.40
N ARG A 141 19.44 -16.02 16.68
CA ARG A 141 18.72 -17.25 16.38
C ARG A 141 18.19 -17.20 14.93
N ARG A 142 18.62 -18.14 14.11
CA ARG A 142 18.28 -18.21 12.68
C ARG A 142 17.78 -19.59 12.31
N ASN A 143 16.83 -19.64 11.37
CA ASN A 143 16.38 -20.90 10.75
C ASN A 143 16.97 -21.11 9.37
N TYR A 144 18.02 -20.40 9.00
CA TYR A 144 18.69 -20.48 7.71
C TYR A 144 20.21 -20.54 7.87
N GLN A 145 20.91 -21.03 6.83
CA GLN A 145 22.37 -21.03 6.74
C GLN A 145 22.85 -19.83 5.89
N GLY A 146 24.08 -19.38 6.13
CA GLY A 146 24.66 -18.25 5.40
C GLY A 146 24.18 -16.88 5.92
N THR A 147 24.07 -15.93 5.02
CA THR A 147 23.63 -14.56 5.31
C THR A 147 22.13 -14.40 5.09
N LEU A 148 21.50 -13.41 5.74
CA LEU A 148 20.10 -13.04 5.49
C LEU A 148 19.87 -12.69 4.02
N ALA A 149 20.82 -12.01 3.37
CA ALA A 149 20.76 -11.65 1.96
C ALA A 149 20.65 -12.90 1.06
N GLU A 150 21.52 -13.91 1.27
CA GLU A 150 21.51 -15.16 0.52
C GLU A 150 20.22 -15.94 0.76
N ALA A 151 19.76 -16.03 2.00
CA ALA A 151 18.52 -16.70 2.36
C ALA A 151 17.32 -16.03 1.72
N PHE A 152 17.23 -14.69 1.75
CA PHE A 152 16.16 -13.95 1.09
C PHE A 152 16.21 -14.08 -0.43
N THR A 153 17.39 -13.97 -1.04
CA THR A 153 17.55 -14.17 -2.49
C THR A 153 17.00 -15.53 -2.90
N CYS A 154 17.32 -16.59 -2.16
CA CYS A 154 16.75 -17.91 -2.44
C CYS A 154 15.23 -17.93 -2.23
N ALA A 155 14.71 -17.44 -1.11
CA ALA A 155 13.29 -17.48 -0.80
C ALA A 155 12.43 -16.69 -1.80
N ALA A 156 12.92 -15.56 -2.28
CA ALA A 156 12.23 -14.68 -3.23
C ALA A 156 12.47 -15.04 -4.71
N SER A 157 13.32 -16.03 -5.02
CA SER A 157 13.48 -16.56 -6.37
C SER A 157 12.30 -17.48 -6.67
N LEU A 158 11.24 -16.92 -7.27
CA LEU A 158 10.00 -17.61 -7.55
C LEU A 158 9.92 -18.05 -9.02
N GLU A 159 9.05 -19.02 -9.31
CA GLU A 159 8.78 -19.44 -10.68
C GLU A 159 7.93 -18.40 -11.40
N ILE A 160 8.44 -17.86 -12.50
CA ILE A 160 7.77 -16.84 -13.30
C ILE A 160 6.90 -17.48 -14.38
N GLY A 161 5.72 -16.89 -14.64
CA GLY A 161 4.80 -17.30 -15.69
C GLY A 161 4.02 -18.57 -15.40
N SER A 162 3.99 -19.03 -14.15
CA SER A 162 3.24 -20.23 -13.74
C SER A 162 1.81 -19.95 -13.27
N GLY A 163 1.44 -18.68 -13.10
CA GLY A 163 0.17 -18.23 -12.56
C GLY A 163 -1.02 -18.28 -13.53
N CYS A 164 -2.16 -17.79 -13.08
CA CYS A 164 -3.39 -17.81 -13.86
C CYS A 164 -3.57 -16.60 -14.80
N GLY A 165 -2.65 -15.63 -14.77
CA GLY A 165 -2.69 -14.41 -15.59
C GLY A 165 -3.76 -13.41 -15.16
N PHE A 166 -4.21 -13.51 -13.93
CA PHE A 166 -5.05 -12.53 -13.23
C PHE A 166 -4.46 -12.36 -11.83
N GLU A 167 -3.86 -11.22 -11.60
CA GLU A 167 -3.09 -10.99 -10.38
C GLU A 167 -4.01 -10.59 -9.21
N HIS A 168 -3.88 -11.28 -8.08
CA HIS A 168 -4.74 -11.11 -6.91
C HIS A 168 -3.92 -10.68 -5.66
N PRO A 169 -3.13 -9.64 -5.70
CA PRO A 169 -2.23 -9.29 -4.60
C PRO A 169 -2.96 -9.10 -3.28
N LEU A 170 -4.13 -8.44 -3.30
CA LEU A 170 -4.88 -8.16 -2.07
C LEU A 170 -5.49 -9.42 -1.46
N GLU A 171 -6.06 -10.28 -2.29
CA GLU A 171 -6.61 -11.55 -1.83
C GLU A 171 -5.52 -12.52 -1.39
N ALA A 172 -4.36 -12.54 -2.04
CA ALA A 172 -3.22 -13.34 -1.63
C ALA A 172 -2.71 -12.92 -0.23
N ALA A 173 -2.56 -11.61 0.00
CA ALA A 173 -2.19 -11.08 1.31
C ALA A 173 -3.21 -11.44 2.40
N ARG A 174 -4.52 -11.38 2.10
CA ARG A 174 -5.56 -11.82 3.02
C ARG A 174 -5.43 -13.31 3.33
N ARG A 175 -5.27 -14.14 2.29
CA ARG A 175 -5.19 -15.59 2.43
C ARG A 175 -3.96 -16.06 3.18
N ALA A 176 -2.89 -15.29 3.18
CA ALA A 176 -1.71 -15.58 3.97
C ALA A 176 -2.01 -15.64 5.48
N PHE A 177 -3.02 -14.90 5.95
CA PHE A 177 -3.29 -14.73 7.38
C PHE A 177 -4.72 -15.10 7.81
N ASP A 178 -5.58 -15.61 6.94
CA ASP A 178 -6.98 -15.94 7.28
C ASP A 178 -7.14 -17.30 7.98
N GLY A 179 -6.04 -17.95 8.32
CA GLY A 179 -6.03 -19.23 9.05
C GLY A 179 -6.06 -20.48 8.18
N ARG A 180 -6.11 -20.35 6.84
CA ARG A 180 -6.10 -21.51 5.93
C ARG A 180 -4.78 -22.28 5.91
N HIS A 181 -3.69 -21.66 6.32
CA HIS A 181 -2.36 -22.22 6.41
C HIS A 181 -1.87 -22.28 7.86
N PRO A 182 -2.21 -23.32 8.63
CA PRO A 182 -1.87 -23.37 10.05
C PRO A 182 -0.37 -23.34 10.34
N ASP A 183 0.44 -23.78 9.39
CA ASP A 183 1.91 -23.78 9.44
C ASP A 183 2.56 -22.39 9.26
N GLN A 184 1.74 -21.34 9.11
CA GLN A 184 2.16 -19.94 8.97
C GLN A 184 1.73 -19.04 10.14
N LEU A 185 0.94 -19.54 11.07
CA LEU A 185 0.32 -18.72 12.12
C LEU A 185 1.33 -18.07 13.07
N ASP A 186 2.46 -18.74 13.33
CA ASP A 186 3.53 -18.26 14.21
C ASP A 186 4.37 -17.13 13.59
N PHE A 187 4.14 -16.80 12.31
CA PHE A 187 4.82 -15.70 11.65
C PHE A 187 4.48 -14.34 12.26
N LEU A 188 3.22 -14.08 12.56
CA LEU A 188 2.75 -12.81 13.10
C LEU A 188 2.97 -12.72 14.61
N ARG A 189 3.87 -11.85 15.04
CA ARG A 189 4.11 -11.55 16.46
C ARG A 189 3.30 -10.32 16.87
N SER A 190 2.57 -10.41 17.97
CA SER A 190 1.64 -9.34 18.42
C SER A 190 2.33 -8.01 18.70
N GLU A 191 3.59 -8.03 19.14
CA GLU A 191 4.41 -6.88 19.46
C GLU A 191 5.27 -6.35 18.30
N ALA A 192 5.39 -7.11 17.20
CA ALA A 192 6.15 -6.71 16.03
C ALA A 192 5.34 -5.79 15.10
N MET A 193 6.00 -4.87 14.44
CA MET A 193 5.41 -4.16 13.31
C MET A 193 5.28 -5.12 12.11
N LEU A 194 4.14 -5.09 11.43
CA LEU A 194 3.94 -5.80 10.16
C LEU A 194 4.19 -4.83 9.01
N LEU A 195 5.11 -5.19 8.14
CA LEU A 195 5.36 -4.53 6.86
C LEU A 195 4.87 -5.44 5.73
N VAL A 196 3.88 -4.98 4.96
CA VAL A 196 3.44 -5.66 3.73
C VAL A 196 3.98 -4.89 2.53
N VAL A 197 4.70 -5.60 1.65
CA VAL A 197 5.34 -5.03 0.45
C VAL A 197 4.75 -5.68 -0.80
N PHE A 198 3.98 -4.92 -1.56
CA PHE A 198 3.47 -5.35 -2.88
C PHE A 198 4.48 -5.04 -3.98
N VAL A 199 4.71 -5.97 -4.90
CA VAL A 199 5.61 -5.81 -6.05
C VAL A 199 4.90 -6.35 -7.29
N THR A 200 4.43 -5.47 -8.18
CA THR A 200 3.63 -5.85 -9.36
C THR A 200 3.66 -4.75 -10.43
N ASP A 201 3.55 -5.13 -11.69
CA ASP A 201 3.36 -4.23 -12.83
C ASP A 201 1.89 -4.12 -13.27
N GLU A 202 0.97 -4.81 -12.56
CA GLU A 202 -0.47 -4.78 -12.81
C GLU A 202 -1.27 -4.26 -11.61
N ASP A 203 -2.56 -3.92 -11.82
CA ASP A 203 -3.50 -3.59 -10.75
C ASP A 203 -4.09 -4.87 -10.13
N ASP A 204 -4.73 -4.72 -9.00
CA ASP A 204 -5.39 -5.81 -8.28
C ASP A 204 -6.64 -6.33 -9.00
N CYS A 205 -6.67 -7.64 -9.21
CA CYS A 205 -7.81 -8.40 -9.73
C CYS A 205 -8.45 -9.32 -8.68
N SER A 206 -8.40 -8.98 -7.41
CA SER A 206 -8.90 -9.81 -6.31
C SER A 206 -10.40 -10.09 -6.41
N ALA A 207 -10.72 -11.12 -7.21
CA ALA A 207 -12.09 -11.53 -7.47
C ALA A 207 -12.73 -12.20 -6.25
N SER A 208 -13.98 -11.84 -5.97
CA SER A 208 -14.80 -12.48 -4.93
C SER A 208 -15.38 -13.83 -5.38
N SER A 209 -15.45 -14.05 -6.69
CA SER A 209 -15.91 -15.32 -7.27
C SER A 209 -15.32 -15.56 -8.66
N GLY A 210 -15.26 -16.83 -9.07
CA GLY A 210 -14.82 -17.23 -10.41
C GLY A 210 -15.75 -16.80 -11.55
N GLU A 211 -16.90 -16.19 -11.27
CA GLU A 211 -17.84 -15.73 -12.29
C GLU A 211 -17.25 -14.65 -13.19
N LEU A 212 -16.34 -13.81 -12.66
CA LEU A 212 -15.59 -12.83 -13.44
C LEU A 212 -14.86 -13.48 -14.64
N PHE A 213 -14.39 -14.71 -14.49
CA PHE A 213 -13.61 -15.43 -15.49
C PHE A 213 -14.45 -16.38 -16.34
N ALA A 214 -15.79 -16.25 -16.25
CA ALA A 214 -16.72 -17.03 -17.05
C ALA A 214 -16.54 -16.77 -18.56
N ASP A 215 -17.01 -17.73 -19.36
CA ASP A 215 -17.08 -17.68 -20.82
C ASP A 215 -15.75 -17.27 -21.50
N PRO A 216 -14.84 -18.23 -21.73
CA PRO A 216 -13.58 -17.98 -22.40
C PRO A 216 -13.73 -17.54 -23.86
N THR A 217 -14.92 -17.68 -24.43
CA THR A 217 -15.24 -17.34 -25.82
C THR A 217 -16.01 -16.03 -25.96
N ALA A 218 -16.25 -15.35 -24.84
CA ALA A 218 -16.97 -14.06 -24.81
C ALA A 218 -16.30 -13.03 -25.72
N GLY A 219 -17.12 -12.34 -26.50
CA GLY A 219 -16.72 -11.21 -27.34
C GLY A 219 -17.12 -9.87 -26.73
N LEU A 220 -16.93 -8.79 -27.50
CA LEU A 220 -17.23 -7.41 -27.07
C LEU A 220 -18.71 -7.21 -26.70
N ASP A 221 -19.63 -7.92 -27.36
CA ASP A 221 -21.07 -7.83 -27.10
C ASP A 221 -21.53 -8.62 -25.87
N SER A 222 -20.64 -9.44 -25.29
CA SER A 222 -20.94 -10.17 -24.07
C SER A 222 -21.01 -9.20 -22.87
N PRO A 223 -21.91 -9.45 -21.89
CA PRO A 223 -21.96 -8.65 -20.68
C PRO A 223 -20.62 -8.55 -19.94
N LEU A 224 -19.86 -9.65 -19.91
CA LEU A 224 -18.53 -9.67 -19.30
C LEU A 224 -17.41 -9.17 -20.23
N GLY A 225 -17.71 -8.96 -21.52
CA GLY A 225 -16.66 -8.68 -22.50
C GLY A 225 -15.69 -9.84 -22.71
N PRO A 226 -14.62 -9.61 -23.49
CA PRO A 226 -13.56 -10.58 -23.68
C PRO A 226 -12.90 -11.01 -22.36
N ARG A 227 -12.48 -12.28 -22.27
CA ARG A 227 -11.76 -12.75 -21.07
C ARG A 227 -10.29 -12.35 -21.15
N THR A 228 -10.01 -11.13 -20.77
CA THR A 228 -8.68 -10.54 -20.61
C THR A 228 -8.56 -9.91 -19.22
N SER A 229 -7.36 -9.51 -18.79
CA SER A 229 -7.14 -8.76 -17.54
C SER A 229 -7.92 -7.45 -17.48
N PHE A 230 -8.36 -6.91 -18.62
CA PHE A 230 -9.22 -5.73 -18.70
C PHE A 230 -10.54 -5.87 -17.91
N ARG A 231 -11.06 -7.09 -17.72
CA ARG A 231 -12.24 -7.33 -16.85
C ARG A 231 -12.01 -6.84 -15.42
N CYS A 232 -10.79 -6.91 -14.92
CA CYS A 232 -10.45 -6.47 -13.57
C CYS A 232 -10.61 -4.95 -13.45
N PHE A 233 -10.19 -4.20 -14.46
CA PHE A 233 -10.46 -2.77 -14.56
C PHE A 233 -11.94 -2.48 -14.77
N GLU A 234 -12.58 -3.10 -15.75
CA GLU A 234 -14.00 -2.83 -16.10
C GLU A 234 -14.95 -3.02 -14.91
N PHE A 235 -14.75 -4.08 -14.13
CA PHE A 235 -15.62 -4.44 -13.00
C PHE A 235 -15.07 -4.01 -11.64
N GLY A 236 -13.80 -3.67 -11.53
CA GLY A 236 -13.16 -3.27 -10.27
C GLY A 236 -12.93 -1.78 -10.12
N VAL A 237 -13.08 -1.01 -11.20
CA VAL A 237 -12.82 0.44 -11.23
C VAL A 237 -14.03 1.16 -11.84
N VAL A 238 -14.30 2.36 -11.36
CA VAL A 238 -15.24 3.30 -11.94
C VAL A 238 -14.55 4.62 -12.22
N CYS A 239 -14.73 5.13 -13.44
CA CYS A 239 -14.20 6.43 -13.86
C CYS A 239 -15.35 7.37 -14.21
N ASP A 240 -15.07 8.65 -14.38
CA ASP A 240 -16.07 9.62 -14.82
C ASP A 240 -16.69 9.20 -16.15
N GLY A 241 -18.03 9.30 -16.24
CA GLY A 241 -18.79 8.90 -17.44
C GLY A 241 -19.06 7.41 -17.58
N ASP A 242 -18.48 6.54 -16.74
CA ASP A 242 -18.71 5.08 -16.65
C ASP A 242 -18.83 4.36 -18.00
N GLN A 243 -17.84 4.54 -18.87
CA GLN A 243 -17.72 3.89 -20.18
C GLN A 243 -16.35 3.18 -20.31
N PRO A 244 -16.15 2.08 -19.58
CA PRO A 244 -14.80 1.47 -19.46
C PRO A 244 -14.27 0.98 -20.81
N ARG A 245 -15.09 0.44 -21.70
CA ARG A 245 -14.68 -0.13 -23.00
C ARG A 245 -14.42 0.91 -24.09
N VAL A 246 -14.76 2.18 -23.90
CA VAL A 246 -14.50 3.24 -24.88
C VAL A 246 -13.04 3.62 -24.83
N PHE A 247 -12.35 3.61 -25.97
CA PHE A 247 -10.96 3.99 -26.09
C PHE A 247 -10.73 5.45 -25.74
N GLY A 248 -9.59 5.74 -25.16
CA GLY A 248 -9.15 7.08 -24.77
C GLY A 248 -8.79 7.18 -23.30
N GLU A 249 -8.38 8.37 -22.91
CA GLU A 249 -8.03 8.71 -21.53
C GLU A 249 -9.27 8.71 -20.63
N LYS A 250 -9.11 8.22 -19.39
CA LYS A 250 -10.13 8.19 -18.34
C LYS A 250 -9.73 9.10 -17.20
N SER A 251 -10.71 9.79 -16.62
CA SER A 251 -10.50 10.67 -15.47
C SER A 251 -11.31 10.22 -14.26
N GLY A 252 -10.90 10.65 -13.06
CA GLY A 252 -11.62 10.37 -11.82
C GLY A 252 -11.77 8.89 -11.51
N CYS A 253 -10.82 8.07 -11.96
CA CYS A 253 -10.86 6.62 -11.74
C CYS A 253 -10.61 6.28 -10.28
N ARG A 254 -11.42 5.40 -9.72
CA ARG A 254 -11.35 4.92 -8.34
C ARG A 254 -11.88 3.50 -8.22
N PRO A 255 -11.56 2.75 -7.17
CA PRO A 255 -12.15 1.44 -6.93
C PRO A 255 -13.69 1.49 -6.95
N ARG A 256 -14.30 0.44 -7.48
CA ARG A 256 -15.74 0.24 -7.49
C ARG A 256 -16.15 -0.54 -6.23
N ASP A 257 -16.78 0.13 -5.26
CA ASP A 257 -17.14 -0.48 -3.98
C ASP A 257 -18.32 -1.46 -4.10
N ASP A 258 -19.19 -1.28 -5.08
CA ASP A 258 -20.38 -2.12 -5.36
C ASP A 258 -20.12 -3.16 -6.45
N SER A 259 -18.86 -3.53 -6.71
CA SER A 259 -18.53 -4.53 -7.72
C SER A 259 -19.18 -5.87 -7.39
N PRO A 260 -19.91 -6.51 -8.36
CA PRO A 260 -20.45 -7.84 -8.14
C PRO A 260 -19.37 -8.95 -8.21
N TYR A 261 -18.14 -8.62 -8.63
CA TYR A 261 -17.11 -9.58 -8.93
C TYR A 261 -15.82 -9.39 -8.14
N LEU A 262 -15.49 -8.18 -7.72
CA LEU A 262 -14.27 -7.89 -6.98
C LEU A 262 -14.60 -7.50 -5.53
N THR A 263 -13.75 -7.91 -4.62
CA THR A 263 -13.90 -7.58 -3.20
C THR A 263 -13.63 -6.09 -2.98
N PRO A 264 -14.45 -5.36 -2.21
CA PRO A 264 -14.20 -3.95 -1.88
C PRO A 264 -12.87 -3.74 -1.15
N ILE A 265 -12.20 -2.62 -1.45
CA ILE A 265 -10.90 -2.29 -0.86
C ILE A 265 -10.95 -2.17 0.66
N GLU A 266 -12.03 -1.61 1.21
CA GLU A 266 -12.21 -1.49 2.66
C GLU A 266 -12.17 -2.82 3.40
N SER A 267 -12.65 -3.90 2.77
CA SER A 267 -12.58 -5.25 3.34
C SER A 267 -11.13 -5.71 3.56
N TYR A 268 -10.24 -5.38 2.64
CA TYR A 268 -8.82 -5.69 2.79
C TYR A 268 -8.13 -4.79 3.80
N ARG A 269 -8.47 -3.48 3.80
CA ARG A 269 -7.98 -2.53 4.80
C ARG A 269 -8.32 -3.00 6.21
N ASP A 270 -9.59 -3.34 6.45
CA ASP A 270 -10.06 -3.77 7.77
C ASP A 270 -9.41 -5.08 8.21
N PHE A 271 -9.26 -6.01 7.27
CA PHE A 271 -8.57 -7.26 7.55
C PHE A 271 -7.10 -7.04 7.94
N LEU A 272 -6.33 -6.32 7.13
CA LEU A 272 -4.91 -6.07 7.39
C LEU A 272 -4.71 -5.26 8.68
N ALA A 273 -5.51 -4.22 8.91
CA ALA A 273 -5.47 -3.42 10.12
C ALA A 273 -5.80 -4.24 11.38
N GLY A 274 -6.67 -5.25 11.23
CA GLY A 274 -7.06 -6.16 12.32
C GLY A 274 -6.04 -7.25 12.65
N LEU A 275 -4.97 -7.42 11.87
CA LEU A 275 -3.93 -8.43 12.13
C LEU A 275 -3.07 -8.13 13.35
N LYS A 276 -3.04 -6.88 13.79
CA LYS A 276 -2.29 -6.45 14.98
C LYS A 276 -3.24 -5.89 16.03
N PRO A 277 -2.92 -6.07 17.33
CA PRO A 277 -3.71 -5.48 18.42
C PRO A 277 -3.80 -3.95 18.34
N ASP A 278 -2.76 -3.32 17.83
CA ASP A 278 -2.69 -1.89 17.49
C ASP A 278 -2.54 -1.74 15.97
N PRO A 279 -3.56 -1.20 15.26
CA PRO A 279 -3.48 -1.00 13.81
C PRO A 279 -2.30 -0.12 13.36
N SER A 280 -1.75 0.71 14.24
CA SER A 280 -0.56 1.51 13.95
C SER A 280 0.70 0.67 13.77
N LEU A 281 0.69 -0.61 14.14
CA LEU A 281 1.75 -1.57 13.88
C LEU A 281 1.67 -2.19 12.47
N VAL A 282 0.73 -1.78 11.63
CA VAL A 282 0.63 -2.23 10.24
C VAL A 282 1.10 -1.13 9.31
N MET A 283 2.11 -1.42 8.52
CA MET A 283 2.62 -0.59 7.43
C MET A 283 2.43 -1.33 6.11
N VAL A 284 1.82 -0.66 5.14
CA VAL A 284 1.59 -1.20 3.81
C VAL A 284 2.32 -0.35 2.79
N THR A 285 3.07 -0.98 1.92
CA THR A 285 3.85 -0.29 0.89
C THR A 285 3.84 -1.08 -0.40
N GLY A 286 4.29 -0.47 -1.48
CA GLY A 286 4.38 -1.18 -2.74
C GLY A 286 5.25 -0.51 -3.77
N MET A 287 5.73 -1.35 -4.67
CA MET A 287 6.44 -1.00 -5.89
C MET A 287 5.54 -1.37 -7.06
N TYR A 288 4.84 -0.38 -7.62
CA TYR A 288 3.84 -0.56 -8.68
C TYR A 288 3.76 0.69 -9.56
N ALA A 289 2.97 0.66 -10.64
CA ALA A 289 2.76 1.83 -11.49
C ALA A 289 1.90 2.91 -10.80
N PRO A 290 2.11 4.19 -11.07
CA PRO A 290 1.19 5.24 -10.65
C PRO A 290 -0.26 4.94 -11.09
N PRO A 291 -1.28 5.31 -10.31
CA PRO A 291 -2.68 5.07 -10.67
C PRO A 291 -3.17 5.92 -11.84
N THR A 292 -2.37 6.86 -12.32
CA THR A 292 -2.65 7.77 -13.44
C THR A 292 -1.39 8.01 -14.28
N PRO A 293 -1.52 8.32 -15.59
CA PRO A 293 -2.75 8.40 -16.38
C PRO A 293 -3.38 7.04 -16.64
N VAL A 294 -4.72 7.01 -16.81
CA VAL A 294 -5.48 5.82 -17.19
C VAL A 294 -5.89 5.96 -18.66
N VAL A 295 -5.38 5.11 -19.52
CA VAL A 295 -5.70 5.11 -20.96
C VAL A 295 -6.21 3.73 -21.35
N VAL A 296 -7.37 3.67 -21.98
CA VAL A 296 -7.90 2.46 -22.59
C VAL A 296 -7.60 2.50 -24.10
N GLY A 297 -6.90 1.49 -24.56
CA GLY A 297 -6.53 1.32 -25.97
C GLY A 297 -6.83 -0.08 -26.46
N GLN A 298 -6.23 -0.43 -27.60
CA GLN A 298 -6.32 -1.78 -28.14
C GLN A 298 -5.35 -2.71 -27.43
N GLU A 299 -5.72 -3.98 -27.33
CA GLU A 299 -4.80 -5.05 -26.93
C GLU A 299 -3.56 -5.01 -27.85
N PRO A 300 -2.34 -5.13 -27.30
CA PRO A 300 -1.12 -5.10 -28.11
C PRO A 300 -1.12 -6.14 -29.22
N THR A 301 -0.62 -5.76 -30.39
CA THR A 301 -0.52 -6.64 -31.56
C THR A 301 0.41 -7.82 -31.28
N GLY A 302 -0.11 -9.03 -31.44
CA GLY A 302 0.59 -10.28 -31.14
C GLY A 302 -0.29 -11.26 -30.37
N VAL A 303 -1.28 -10.76 -29.66
CA VAL A 303 -2.37 -11.51 -29.09
C VAL A 303 -3.57 -11.43 -30.04
N VAL A 304 -4.30 -12.50 -30.17
CA VAL A 304 -5.17 -12.94 -31.30
C VAL A 304 -6.34 -12.00 -31.68
N ARG A 305 -6.54 -10.82 -31.02
CA ARG A 305 -7.74 -9.97 -31.27
C ARG A 305 -7.47 -8.47 -31.04
N PRO A 306 -7.11 -7.75 -32.09
CA PRO A 306 -6.74 -6.32 -32.00
C PRO A 306 -7.88 -5.36 -31.58
N ASP A 307 -9.13 -5.83 -31.53
CA ASP A 307 -10.28 -4.98 -31.23
C ASP A 307 -10.65 -4.97 -29.74
N PHE A 308 -9.96 -5.77 -28.91
CA PHE A 308 -10.28 -5.86 -27.50
C PHE A 308 -9.69 -4.66 -26.72
N PRO A 309 -10.47 -4.09 -25.77
CA PRO A 309 -9.96 -3.05 -24.91
C PRO A 309 -8.90 -3.61 -23.95
N ALA A 310 -7.85 -2.82 -23.75
CA ALA A 310 -6.81 -3.07 -22.77
C ALA A 310 -6.37 -1.77 -22.11
N LEU A 311 -5.94 -1.84 -20.86
CA LEU A 311 -5.23 -0.74 -20.24
C LEU A 311 -3.89 -0.58 -20.94
N GLN A 312 -3.57 0.66 -21.29
CA GLN A 312 -2.25 1.00 -21.81
C GLN A 312 -1.30 1.23 -20.63
N PRO A 313 -0.01 0.94 -20.77
CA PRO A 313 0.97 1.23 -19.73
C PRO A 313 0.92 2.69 -19.29
N THR A 314 0.89 2.92 -18.00
CA THR A 314 1.07 4.26 -17.41
C THR A 314 2.50 4.71 -17.59
N CYS A 315 3.44 3.78 -17.54
CA CYS A 315 4.86 4.05 -17.64
C CYS A 315 5.66 2.79 -17.98
N VAL A 316 6.94 3.01 -18.27
CA VAL A 316 7.92 1.96 -18.54
C VAL A 316 9.06 2.08 -17.53
N ALA A 317 9.40 0.99 -16.86
CA ALA A 317 10.50 0.95 -15.90
C ALA A 317 11.84 1.20 -16.60
N PRO A 318 12.60 2.26 -16.27
CA PRO A 318 13.75 2.69 -17.06
C PRO A 318 14.93 1.70 -17.04
N ALA A 319 15.05 0.92 -15.98
CA ALA A 319 16.16 -0.03 -15.80
C ALA A 319 15.88 -1.39 -16.45
N THR A 320 14.63 -1.83 -16.46
CA THR A 320 14.23 -3.19 -16.86
C THR A 320 13.43 -3.21 -18.15
N GLY A 321 12.85 -2.08 -18.56
CA GLY A 321 11.96 -1.97 -19.71
C GLY A 321 10.56 -2.56 -19.48
N VAL A 322 10.22 -2.93 -18.23
CA VAL A 322 8.90 -3.45 -17.88
C VAL A 322 7.85 -2.36 -18.06
N GLU A 323 6.80 -2.68 -18.80
CA GLU A 323 5.63 -1.84 -18.99
C GLU A 323 4.66 -2.10 -17.83
N ALA A 324 4.24 -1.05 -17.12
CA ALA A 324 3.37 -1.19 -15.98
C ALA A 324 2.05 -0.44 -16.17
N THR A 325 0.93 -1.12 -15.90
CA THR A 325 -0.43 -0.59 -16.04
C THR A 325 -0.87 0.15 -14.77
N PRO A 326 -1.83 1.12 -14.87
CA PRO A 326 -2.21 1.94 -13.72
C PRO A 326 -2.80 1.10 -12.57
N ALA A 327 -2.17 1.16 -11.41
CA ALA A 327 -2.54 0.39 -10.22
C ALA A 327 -3.54 1.16 -9.34
N ILE A 328 -4.81 1.21 -9.73
CA ILE A 328 -5.83 2.05 -9.10
C ILE A 328 -6.33 1.44 -7.78
N ARG A 329 -6.64 0.16 -7.78
CA ARG A 329 -7.17 -0.56 -6.63
C ARG A 329 -6.08 -0.77 -5.57
N LEU A 330 -4.89 -1.15 -6.02
CA LEU A 330 -3.75 -1.38 -5.13
C LEU A 330 -3.31 -0.07 -4.46
N ASP A 331 -3.19 1.01 -5.21
CA ASP A 331 -2.84 2.34 -4.68
C ASP A 331 -3.91 2.82 -3.67
N ALA A 332 -5.18 2.61 -3.97
CA ALA A 332 -6.27 2.95 -3.06
C ALA A 332 -6.19 2.19 -1.72
N LEU A 333 -5.77 0.90 -1.72
CA LEU A 333 -5.54 0.18 -0.47
C LEU A 333 -4.36 0.77 0.30
N VAL A 334 -3.23 0.95 -0.37
CA VAL A 334 -1.99 1.44 0.28
C VAL A 334 -2.24 2.79 0.97
N GLN A 335 -2.98 3.68 0.34
CA GLN A 335 -3.33 4.98 0.90
C GLN A 335 -4.30 4.91 2.10
N GLN A 336 -4.98 3.77 2.34
CA GLN A 336 -5.82 3.56 3.54
C GLN A 336 -5.01 3.41 4.85
N PHE A 337 -3.68 3.34 4.76
CA PHE A 337 -2.77 3.28 5.92
C PHE A 337 -2.02 4.61 6.09
N PRO A 338 -2.73 5.69 6.44
CA PRO A 338 -2.15 7.04 6.50
C PRO A 338 -0.97 7.07 7.48
N SER A 339 0.11 7.74 7.12
CA SER A 339 1.39 7.77 7.86
C SER A 339 2.08 6.40 8.07
N ARG A 340 1.59 5.35 7.42
CA ARG A 340 2.11 3.98 7.47
C ARG A 340 2.22 3.38 6.08
N PHE A 341 2.37 4.18 5.04
CA PHE A 341 2.59 3.70 3.70
C PHE A 341 3.74 4.43 3.00
N VAL A 342 4.33 3.75 2.05
CA VAL A 342 5.26 4.32 1.09
C VAL A 342 4.88 3.77 -0.29
N PHE A 343 4.69 4.65 -1.23
CA PHE A 343 4.55 4.29 -2.63
C PHE A 343 5.89 4.53 -3.34
N GLU A 344 6.37 3.51 -4.03
CA GLU A 344 7.57 3.58 -4.87
C GLU A 344 7.19 3.25 -6.32
N SER A 345 7.25 4.25 -7.17
CA SER A 345 6.93 4.04 -8.59
C SER A 345 7.94 3.10 -9.25
N MET A 346 7.46 2.05 -9.92
CA MET A 346 8.30 1.19 -10.76
C MET A 346 9.00 1.97 -11.87
N CYS A 347 8.47 3.12 -12.23
CA CYS A 347 8.87 3.89 -13.40
C CYS A 347 9.87 5.01 -13.12
N GLU A 348 10.18 5.31 -11.85
CA GLU A 348 11.00 6.47 -11.50
C GLU A 348 12.42 6.13 -11.07
N SER A 349 12.67 4.92 -10.58
CA SER A 349 13.96 4.56 -10.00
C SER A 349 14.26 3.07 -10.14
N GLU A 350 15.52 2.73 -9.95
CA GLU A 350 15.96 1.33 -9.86
C GLU A 350 15.44 0.66 -8.60
N MET A 351 15.28 -0.66 -8.62
CA MET A 351 14.85 -1.49 -7.50
C MET A 351 15.65 -1.20 -6.22
N SER A 352 16.96 -1.02 -6.36
CA SER A 352 17.85 -0.72 -5.24
C SER A 352 17.50 0.57 -4.50
N GLN A 353 17.03 1.60 -5.20
CA GLN A 353 16.62 2.87 -4.62
C GLN A 353 15.24 2.77 -3.97
N ARG A 354 14.32 2.03 -4.57
CA ARG A 354 12.98 1.77 -4.01
C ARG A 354 13.12 1.04 -2.66
N LEU A 355 13.89 -0.05 -2.62
CA LEU A 355 14.14 -0.81 -1.40
C LEU A 355 14.85 0.03 -0.32
N TYR A 356 15.79 0.86 -0.70
CA TYR A 356 16.46 1.80 0.20
C TYR A 356 15.44 2.75 0.87
N ARG A 357 14.52 3.35 0.10
CA ARG A 357 13.51 4.27 0.66
C ARG A 357 12.49 3.55 1.53
N ILE A 358 12.06 2.34 1.15
CA ILE A 358 11.19 1.50 1.98
C ILE A 358 11.88 1.20 3.33
N ALA A 359 13.16 0.77 3.31
CA ALA A 359 13.92 0.50 4.52
C ALA A 359 13.98 1.72 5.45
N ARG A 360 14.38 2.88 4.90
CA ARG A 360 14.48 4.13 5.64
C ARG A 360 13.15 4.58 6.25
N SER A 361 12.08 4.44 5.47
CA SER A 361 10.74 4.79 5.93
C SER A 361 10.27 3.84 7.03
N THR A 362 10.52 2.55 6.88
CA THR A 362 10.22 1.51 7.88
C THR A 362 10.98 1.78 9.19
N ALA A 363 12.29 1.98 9.11
CA ALA A 363 13.10 2.34 10.26
C ALA A 363 12.64 3.64 10.92
N GLY A 364 12.24 4.62 10.09
CA GLY A 364 11.67 5.89 10.57
C GLY A 364 10.39 5.70 11.37
N VAL A 365 9.49 4.82 10.94
CA VAL A 365 8.28 4.46 11.70
C VAL A 365 8.65 3.77 13.01
N MET A 366 9.52 2.77 12.96
CA MET A 366 9.95 1.99 14.13
C MET A 366 10.64 2.84 15.19
N SER A 367 11.45 3.82 14.78
CA SER A 367 12.20 4.75 15.66
C SER A 367 11.47 6.06 15.93
N ARG A 368 10.20 6.20 15.53
CA ARG A 368 9.38 7.40 15.75
C ARG A 368 9.95 8.68 15.11
N SER A 369 10.50 8.56 13.92
CA SER A 369 11.02 9.70 13.16
C SER A 369 9.96 10.80 12.95
N PRO A 370 10.32 12.07 12.97
CA PRO A 370 9.41 13.18 12.67
C PRO A 370 9.12 13.36 11.16
N CYS A 371 9.66 12.50 10.30
CA CYS A 371 9.52 12.59 8.84
C CYS A 371 8.10 12.24 8.41
N LEU A 372 7.53 13.07 7.54
CA LEU A 372 6.20 12.82 7.00
C LEU A 372 6.25 11.72 5.94
N LEU A 373 5.38 10.74 6.10
CA LEU A 373 5.08 9.71 5.10
C LEU A 373 3.70 10.01 4.49
N GLY A 374 3.36 9.27 3.46
CA GLY A 374 2.07 9.43 2.82
C GLY A 374 2.05 10.51 1.74
N ASN A 375 0.85 10.79 1.24
CA ASN A 375 0.65 11.68 0.12
C ASN A 375 0.50 13.13 0.62
N VAL A 376 1.57 13.90 0.53
CA VAL A 376 1.63 15.28 1.01
C VAL A 376 1.84 16.20 -0.19
N ASP A 377 1.15 17.33 -0.23
CA ASP A 377 1.47 18.38 -1.18
C ASP A 377 2.92 18.86 -0.98
N ILE A 378 3.72 18.87 -2.03
CA ILE A 378 5.13 19.31 -1.99
C ILE A 378 5.28 20.76 -1.51
N THR A 379 4.21 21.57 -1.58
CA THR A 379 4.14 22.91 -1.02
C THR A 379 3.73 22.91 0.45
N THR A 380 3.68 21.74 1.10
CA THR A 380 3.24 21.60 2.49
C THR A 380 4.03 22.48 3.42
N THR A 381 3.32 23.33 4.10
CA THR A 381 3.81 24.24 5.12
C THR A 381 2.97 24.11 6.39
N THR A 382 3.45 24.67 7.48
CA THR A 382 2.71 24.66 8.75
C THR A 382 1.26 25.15 8.61
N GLU A 383 1.00 26.10 7.72
CA GLU A 383 -0.34 26.70 7.50
C GLU A 383 -1.32 25.72 6.82
N ARG A 384 -0.82 24.74 6.08
CA ARG A 384 -1.62 23.71 5.40
C ARG A 384 -1.77 22.43 6.23
N CYS A 385 -1.30 22.44 7.46
CA CYS A 385 -1.36 21.31 8.37
C CYS A 385 -2.03 21.71 9.68
N ARG A 386 -2.60 20.72 10.34
CA ARG A 386 -3.07 20.80 11.72
C ARG A 386 -2.36 19.72 12.53
N ALA A 387 -2.04 20.04 13.78
CA ALA A 387 -1.33 19.12 14.64
C ALA A 387 -2.01 18.94 15.98
N PHE A 388 -1.79 17.78 16.57
CA PHE A 388 -2.37 17.36 17.82
C PHE A 388 -1.29 16.81 18.75
N ASP A 389 -1.38 17.18 20.01
CA ASP A 389 -0.73 16.51 21.11
C ASP A 389 -1.67 15.40 21.58
N VAL A 390 -1.29 14.15 21.37
CA VAL A 390 -2.11 12.97 21.66
C VAL A 390 -1.55 12.25 22.87
N ALA A 391 -2.34 12.17 23.94
CA ALA A 391 -2.00 11.46 25.16
C ALA A 391 -2.11 9.93 25.03
N PRO A 392 -1.52 9.14 25.94
CA PRO A 392 -1.61 7.68 25.91
C PRO A 392 -3.03 7.10 25.97
N ASP A 393 -3.97 7.83 26.55
CA ASP A 393 -5.40 7.45 26.62
C ASP A 393 -6.18 7.81 25.34
N GLY A 394 -5.50 8.36 24.32
CA GLY A 394 -6.10 8.78 23.06
C GLY A 394 -6.72 10.19 23.08
N SER A 395 -6.76 10.86 24.23
CA SER A 395 -7.22 12.25 24.27
C SER A 395 -6.30 13.17 23.46
N GLN A 396 -6.88 14.18 22.81
CA GLN A 396 -6.17 15.03 21.86
C GLN A 396 -6.30 16.51 22.22
N ARG A 397 -5.20 17.23 22.12
CA ARG A 397 -5.16 18.67 22.23
C ARG A 397 -4.62 19.29 20.94
N VAL A 398 -5.37 20.20 20.35
CA VAL A 398 -4.93 20.92 19.13
C VAL A 398 -3.74 21.80 19.46
N LEU A 399 -2.73 21.77 18.61
CA LEU A 399 -1.54 22.61 18.69
C LEU A 399 -1.61 23.75 17.68
N SER A 400 -1.13 24.92 18.07
CA SER A 400 -0.99 26.06 17.16
C SER A 400 0.24 25.91 16.28
N GLY A 401 0.16 26.32 15.01
CA GLY A 401 1.32 26.44 14.14
C GLY A 401 2.24 27.58 14.60
N CYS A 402 3.55 27.39 14.46
CA CYS A 402 4.54 28.40 14.78
C CYS A 402 4.48 29.57 13.77
N ARG A 403 4.36 30.80 14.25
CA ARG A 403 4.35 32.02 13.44
C ARG A 403 5.74 32.58 13.21
N THR A 404 6.66 32.33 14.11
CA THR A 404 8.05 32.80 14.05
C THR A 404 9.04 31.66 14.31
N ALA A 405 10.30 31.89 13.89
CA ALA A 405 11.35 30.89 14.04
C ALA A 405 11.71 30.55 15.50
N ASN A 406 11.45 31.46 16.46
CA ASN A 406 11.83 31.30 17.87
C ASN A 406 10.64 31.00 18.79
N GLU A 407 9.43 30.89 18.25
CA GLU A 407 8.23 30.60 19.03
C GLU A 407 8.29 29.18 19.61
N GLN A 408 7.86 29.04 20.87
CA GLN A 408 7.79 27.77 21.62
C GLN A 408 6.35 27.40 21.88
N GLY A 409 6.11 26.12 22.16
CA GLY A 409 4.77 25.58 22.43
C GLY A 409 3.89 25.43 21.18
N CYS A 410 4.52 25.38 20.01
CA CYS A 410 3.86 25.30 18.71
C CYS A 410 4.47 24.19 17.82
N PHE A 411 3.77 23.77 16.77
CA PHE A 411 4.33 22.85 15.79
C PHE A 411 4.82 23.58 14.54
N HIS A 412 5.77 22.97 13.86
CA HIS A 412 6.33 23.45 12.59
C HIS A 412 6.46 22.30 11.61
N VAL A 413 6.02 22.52 10.37
CA VAL A 413 6.20 21.61 9.23
C VAL A 413 7.08 22.29 8.20
N GLY A 414 8.10 21.59 7.72
CA GLY A 414 9.00 22.16 6.73
C GLY A 414 10.10 21.21 6.29
N PRO A 415 10.92 21.60 5.29
CA PRO A 415 11.99 20.79 4.75
C PRO A 415 12.96 20.32 5.82
N SER A 416 13.45 19.09 5.68
CA SER A 416 14.41 18.49 6.60
C SER A 416 15.37 17.58 5.83
N GLN A 417 16.67 17.85 5.95
CA GLN A 417 17.71 17.03 5.32
C GLN A 417 17.68 15.58 5.81
N THR A 418 17.29 15.37 7.08
CA THR A 418 17.19 14.02 7.66
C THR A 418 16.03 13.21 7.08
N CYS A 419 15.08 13.85 6.39
CA CYS A 419 13.92 13.24 5.74
C CYS A 419 14.06 13.11 4.22
N GLY A 420 15.25 13.30 3.66
CA GLY A 420 15.48 13.23 2.21
C GLY A 420 15.18 11.87 1.57
N TYR A 421 14.94 10.85 2.38
CA TYR A 421 14.50 9.53 1.93
C TYR A 421 12.99 9.42 1.74
N THR A 422 12.20 10.33 2.32
CA THR A 422 10.74 10.37 2.11
C THR A 422 10.42 11.12 0.81
N PRO A 423 9.27 10.88 0.19
CA PRO A 423 8.92 11.49 -1.10
C PRO A 423 9.01 13.01 -1.11
N HIS A 424 8.82 13.65 0.03
CA HIS A 424 8.71 15.11 0.13
C HIS A 424 9.86 15.78 0.91
N GLY A 425 10.71 15.00 1.58
CA GLY A 425 11.82 15.54 2.38
C GLY A 425 11.39 16.48 3.51
N VAL A 426 10.21 16.26 4.10
CA VAL A 426 9.56 17.17 5.06
C VAL A 426 9.45 16.51 6.43
N ALA A 427 9.64 17.29 7.50
CA ALA A 427 9.42 16.86 8.88
C ALA A 427 8.40 17.76 9.59
N ALA A 428 7.67 17.18 10.54
CA ALA A 428 6.89 17.94 11.51
C ALA A 428 7.54 17.83 12.90
N ARG A 429 7.68 18.96 13.59
CA ARG A 429 8.31 19.03 14.91
C ARG A 429 7.53 19.94 15.84
N TYR A 430 7.38 19.51 17.08
CA TYR A 430 6.90 20.39 18.15
C TYR A 430 8.09 21.13 18.75
N ARG A 431 7.96 22.44 18.85
CA ARG A 431 8.95 23.30 19.51
C ARG A 431 8.62 23.41 21.00
N GLY A 432 9.15 22.51 21.77
CA GLY A 432 8.90 22.34 23.20
C GLY A 432 9.04 20.89 23.59
N THR A 433 8.56 20.55 24.78
CA THR A 433 8.54 19.18 25.28
C THR A 433 7.09 18.75 25.42
N LEU A 434 6.70 17.69 24.75
CA LEU A 434 5.43 17.01 25.01
C LEU A 434 5.52 16.28 26.35
N ALA A 435 4.39 16.06 27.01
CA ALA A 435 4.36 15.27 28.24
C ALA A 435 4.83 13.82 27.99
N ALA A 436 5.27 13.13 29.03
CA ALA A 436 5.73 11.75 28.92
C ALA A 436 4.64 10.85 28.32
N GLY A 437 4.99 10.03 27.32
CA GLY A 437 4.06 9.16 26.60
C GLY A 437 3.17 9.85 25.57
N HIS A 438 3.19 11.19 25.47
CA HIS A 438 2.46 11.92 24.43
C HIS A 438 3.18 11.84 23.08
N ARG A 439 2.43 12.01 21.99
CA ARG A 439 2.96 12.03 20.62
C ARG A 439 2.40 13.18 19.80
N LEU A 440 3.22 13.69 18.88
CA LEU A 440 2.83 14.68 17.89
C LEU A 440 2.16 13.96 16.72
N VAL A 441 0.89 14.24 16.50
CA VAL A 441 0.13 13.75 15.34
C VAL A 441 -0.14 14.91 14.41
N VAL A 442 0.05 14.71 13.09
CA VAL A 442 -0.11 15.78 12.09
C VAL A 442 -0.95 15.29 10.92
N ASP A 443 -1.94 16.10 10.58
CA ASP A 443 -2.73 15.97 9.36
C ASP A 443 -2.39 17.16 8.44
N CYS A 444 -2.19 16.91 7.15
CA CYS A 444 -2.00 17.97 6.15
C CYS A 444 -3.00 17.82 5.02
N LEU A 445 -3.24 18.89 4.28
CA LEU A 445 -4.10 18.88 3.11
C LEU A 445 -3.57 17.89 2.06
N ALA A 446 -4.47 17.10 1.53
CA ALA A 446 -4.15 16.25 0.38
C ALA A 446 -3.78 17.09 -0.85
N PRO A 447 -2.95 16.58 -1.77
CA PRO A 447 -2.71 17.24 -3.05
C PRO A 447 -4.02 17.41 -3.82
N VAL A 448 -4.25 18.62 -4.36
CA VAL A 448 -5.40 18.88 -5.20
C VAL A 448 -5.20 18.20 -6.55
N GLY A 449 -6.02 17.21 -6.89
CA GLY A 449 -6.10 16.59 -8.22
C GLY A 449 -5.12 15.42 -8.43
N ARG A 450 -5.44 14.30 -7.86
CA ARG A 450 -5.08 12.99 -8.40
C ARG A 450 -6.33 12.23 -8.83
#